data_d8d752804b453a358418314af6bf39d1
#
_entry.id   d8d752804b453a358418314af6bf39d1
#
_cell.length_a   1.000
_cell.length_b   1.000
_cell.length_c   1.000
_cell.angle_alpha   90.00
_cell.angle_beta   90.00
_cell.angle_gamma   90.00
#
_symmetry.space_group_name_H-M   'P 1'
#
loop_
_entity.id
_entity.type
_entity.pdbx_description
1 polymer ?
#
loop_
_entity_poly.entity_id
_entity_poly.type
_entity_poly.pdbx_seq_one_letter_code
_entity_poly.pdbx_strand_id
1 'polypeptide(L)'
;MNIATYARRNLFRRKGRTILTLIVVAVTVLIFCLIRTVDWSFKVSAEEAMQDRLATRHKVSITMQLPKRYIDDVRAVPGVTKATWANWFGAKDPKERVPFFAGFAADHESWFEVFDDMKVTEKELADWKSTPNGVIIGDRLAASFDVKVGDRLTITSDIYPGDWEFKVVGIYYPQRKNVDRTSLIMRWDFLNNDPRSELSKDTIGWVMSRIQNGGQSAQVSQAIDKVFDEKDDQTVTMSERAFNLSFMGAFAAILSAFDIVSIVILLIMMLILANTIAMSVRERTHEYGVLRAIGFSPNYVRGFILGEALLLALVGGLIGLGLVQLLINMALGPFLEENMAAMFIAFRTPTSIMLLALGLAITLGLLAAIVPARTASRLKVTDALRRVD
;
A
#
# COMPACT_ATOMS: atom_id res chain seq x y z
N MET A 1 -22.00 -42.33 -12.05
CA MET A 1 -22.41 -40.91 -12.16
C MET A 1 -21.29 -40.06 -11.53
N ASN A 2 -20.71 -39.13 -12.30
CA ASN A 2 -19.51 -38.40 -11.84
C ASN A 2 -19.95 -37.26 -10.90
N ILE A 3 -19.40 -37.16 -9.68
CA ILE A 3 -19.75 -36.18 -8.63
C ILE A 3 -19.72 -34.76 -9.20
N ALA A 4 -18.74 -34.44 -10.03
CA ALA A 4 -18.60 -33.13 -10.66
C ALA A 4 -19.76 -32.76 -11.59
N THR A 5 -20.26 -33.71 -12.38
CA THR A 5 -21.38 -33.50 -13.32
C THR A 5 -22.69 -33.25 -12.57
N TYR A 6 -22.89 -33.96 -11.45
CA TYR A 6 -24.07 -33.77 -10.59
C TYR A 6 -24.04 -32.41 -9.87
N ALA A 7 -22.91 -32.06 -9.29
CA ALA A 7 -22.72 -30.78 -8.62
C ALA A 7 -22.93 -29.59 -9.58
N ARG A 8 -22.40 -29.65 -10.83
CA ARG A 8 -22.59 -28.63 -11.87
C ARG A 8 -24.05 -28.44 -12.24
N ARG A 9 -24.80 -29.55 -12.45
CA ARG A 9 -26.21 -29.52 -12.85
C ARG A 9 -27.08 -28.95 -11.75
N ASN A 10 -26.71 -29.14 -10.49
CA ASN A 10 -27.42 -28.68 -9.32
C ASN A 10 -27.20 -27.21 -9.00
N LEU A 11 -26.03 -26.66 -9.25
CA LEU A 11 -25.71 -25.23 -9.06
C LEU A 11 -26.65 -24.31 -9.86
N PHE A 12 -27.08 -24.72 -11.07
CA PHE A 12 -27.90 -23.90 -11.94
C PHE A 12 -29.40 -24.06 -11.75
N ARG A 13 -29.85 -24.87 -10.80
CA ARG A 13 -31.30 -25.12 -10.54
C ARG A 13 -31.96 -23.88 -9.90
N ARG A 14 -31.25 -23.10 -9.05
CA ARG A 14 -31.68 -21.80 -8.50
C ARG A 14 -30.68 -20.72 -8.85
N LYS A 15 -30.74 -20.27 -10.12
CA LYS A 15 -29.76 -19.34 -10.71
C LYS A 15 -29.53 -18.09 -9.86
N GLY A 16 -30.55 -17.45 -9.32
CA GLY A 16 -30.43 -16.21 -8.53
C GLY A 16 -29.58 -16.36 -7.29
N ARG A 17 -29.79 -17.43 -6.49
CA ARG A 17 -29.01 -17.68 -5.28
C ARG A 17 -27.55 -18.01 -5.60
N THR A 18 -27.32 -18.86 -6.60
CA THR A 18 -25.97 -19.24 -7.04
C THR A 18 -25.19 -18.02 -7.52
N ILE A 19 -25.81 -17.19 -8.37
CA ILE A 19 -25.20 -15.96 -8.86
C ILE A 19 -24.86 -15.02 -7.70
N LEU A 20 -25.80 -14.79 -6.77
CA LEU A 20 -25.57 -13.93 -5.61
C LEU A 20 -24.39 -14.45 -4.75
N THR A 21 -24.34 -15.77 -4.53
CA THR A 21 -23.24 -16.39 -3.76
C THR A 21 -21.90 -16.23 -4.49
N LEU A 22 -21.86 -16.44 -5.81
CA LEU A 22 -20.65 -16.23 -6.61
C LEU A 22 -20.17 -14.76 -6.57
N ILE A 23 -21.12 -13.81 -6.64
CA ILE A 23 -20.80 -12.38 -6.52
C ILE A 23 -20.19 -12.09 -5.14
N VAL A 24 -20.79 -12.61 -4.06
CA VAL A 24 -20.26 -12.39 -2.70
C VAL A 24 -18.83 -12.95 -2.57
N VAL A 25 -18.58 -14.17 -3.04
CA VAL A 25 -17.22 -14.74 -3.00
C VAL A 25 -16.25 -13.92 -3.85
N ALA A 26 -16.66 -13.53 -5.05
CA ALA A 26 -15.82 -12.75 -5.96
C ALA A 26 -15.47 -11.36 -5.39
N VAL A 27 -16.46 -10.66 -4.83
CA VAL A 27 -16.26 -9.35 -4.19
C VAL A 27 -15.38 -9.46 -2.95
N THR A 28 -15.56 -10.52 -2.14
CA THR A 28 -14.71 -10.76 -0.97
C THR A 28 -13.25 -10.98 -1.37
N VAL A 29 -13.00 -11.79 -2.39
CA VAL A 29 -11.66 -12.03 -2.94
C VAL A 29 -11.06 -10.72 -3.48
N LEU A 30 -11.84 -9.93 -4.19
CA LEU A 30 -11.41 -8.63 -4.72
C LEU A 30 -11.00 -7.67 -3.58
N ILE A 31 -11.86 -7.50 -2.56
CA ILE A 31 -11.58 -6.58 -1.45
C ILE A 31 -10.38 -7.08 -0.63
N PHE A 32 -10.30 -8.38 -0.37
CA PHE A 32 -9.14 -8.96 0.32
C PHE A 32 -7.83 -8.70 -0.44
N CYS A 33 -7.82 -8.95 -1.76
CA CYS A 33 -6.66 -8.67 -2.61
C CYS A 33 -6.33 -7.18 -2.64
N LEU A 34 -7.33 -6.29 -2.70
CA LEU A 34 -7.10 -4.84 -2.67
C LEU A 34 -6.39 -4.42 -1.37
N ILE A 35 -6.89 -4.84 -0.22
CA ILE A 35 -6.29 -4.53 1.09
C ILE A 35 -4.85 -5.05 1.16
N ARG A 36 -4.62 -6.29 0.73
CA ARG A 36 -3.27 -6.89 0.71
C ARG A 36 -2.34 -6.24 -0.30
N THR A 37 -2.88 -5.73 -1.40
CA THR A 37 -2.09 -4.98 -2.39
C THR A 37 -1.61 -3.66 -1.83
N VAL A 38 -2.44 -2.95 -1.07
CA VAL A 38 -2.04 -1.72 -0.36
C VAL A 38 -0.87 -2.00 0.58
N ASP A 39 -0.99 -2.99 1.47
CA ASP A 39 0.08 -3.37 2.40
C ASP A 39 1.37 -3.77 1.68
N TRP A 40 1.25 -4.56 0.62
CA TRP A 40 2.40 -4.98 -0.20
C TRP A 40 3.07 -3.81 -0.92
N SER A 41 2.29 -2.91 -1.51
CA SER A 41 2.78 -1.74 -2.23
C SER A 41 3.66 -0.87 -1.35
N PHE A 42 3.22 -0.63 -0.12
CA PHE A 42 4.01 0.13 0.86
C PHE A 42 5.32 -0.59 1.23
N LYS A 43 5.29 -1.89 1.44
CA LYS A 43 6.50 -2.67 1.77
C LYS A 43 7.52 -2.65 0.64
N VAL A 44 7.08 -2.81 -0.61
CA VAL A 44 7.96 -2.78 -1.78
C VAL A 44 8.60 -1.41 -1.96
N SER A 45 7.83 -0.34 -1.78
CA SER A 45 8.37 1.03 -1.86
C SER A 45 9.51 1.25 -0.87
N ALA A 46 9.44 0.65 0.32
CA ALA A 46 10.51 0.74 1.30
C ALA A 46 11.70 -0.20 0.99
N GLU A 47 11.47 -1.36 0.37
CA GLU A 47 12.53 -2.34 0.10
C GLU A 47 13.53 -1.91 -0.98
N GLU A 48 13.12 -1.04 -1.88
CA GLU A 48 13.97 -0.53 -2.95
C GLU A 48 14.84 0.68 -2.54
N ALA A 49 14.78 1.14 -1.27
CA ALA A 49 15.59 2.24 -0.77
C ALA A 49 17.10 1.94 -0.84
N MET A 50 17.91 3.00 -0.97
CA MET A 50 19.36 2.88 -1.08
C MET A 50 19.98 2.33 0.21
N GLN A 51 20.94 1.40 0.07
CA GLN A 51 21.60 0.79 1.22
C GLN A 51 22.68 1.70 1.81
N ASP A 52 23.19 2.66 1.05
CA ASP A 52 24.25 3.60 1.42
C ASP A 52 23.72 4.97 1.85
N ARG A 53 22.39 5.16 1.93
CA ARG A 53 21.77 6.36 2.49
C ARG A 53 21.22 6.13 3.89
N LEU A 54 21.54 7.06 4.80
CA LEU A 54 21.01 7.11 6.15
C LEU A 54 20.16 8.36 6.33
N ALA A 55 19.13 8.25 7.15
CA ALA A 55 18.31 9.36 7.58
C ALA A 55 18.45 9.54 9.09
N THR A 56 18.76 10.76 9.52
CA THR A 56 18.82 11.18 10.92
C THR A 56 17.68 12.15 11.20
N ARG A 57 16.82 11.83 12.14
CA ARG A 57 15.68 12.64 12.55
C ARG A 57 15.61 12.78 14.07
N HIS A 58 14.70 13.63 14.55
CA HIS A 58 14.42 13.72 15.97
C HIS A 58 13.94 12.38 16.54
N LYS A 59 14.47 11.98 17.71
CA LYS A 59 14.24 10.67 18.33
C LYS A 59 12.77 10.41 18.65
N VAL A 60 12.06 11.41 19.15
CA VAL A 60 10.68 11.27 19.62
C VAL A 60 9.69 11.18 18.45
N SER A 61 9.76 12.10 17.50
CA SER A 61 8.81 12.16 16.38
C SER A 61 9.46 12.70 15.12
N ILE A 62 8.97 12.24 13.96
CA ILE A 62 9.36 12.76 12.66
C ILE A 62 8.85 14.19 12.41
N THR A 63 7.84 14.62 13.14
CA THR A 63 7.28 15.97 13.05
C THR A 63 8.03 16.99 13.90
N MET A 64 8.88 16.52 14.82
CA MET A 64 9.78 17.39 15.59
C MET A 64 11.02 17.70 14.75
N GLN A 65 11.39 18.99 14.75
CA GLN A 65 12.51 19.49 13.98
C GLN A 65 13.80 19.45 14.78
N LEU A 66 14.93 19.41 14.09
CA LEU A 66 16.27 19.47 14.64
C LEU A 66 16.89 20.85 14.38
N PRO A 67 17.77 21.36 15.23
CA PRO A 67 18.57 22.56 14.94
C PRO A 67 19.40 22.35 13.66
N LYS A 68 19.41 23.34 12.76
CA LYS A 68 20.19 23.26 11.50
C LYS A 68 21.66 22.96 11.74
N ARG A 69 22.25 23.49 12.82
CA ARG A 69 23.67 23.24 13.18
C ARG A 69 24.06 21.78 13.30
N TYR A 70 23.08 20.86 13.49
CA TYR A 70 23.36 19.42 13.62
C TYR A 70 23.88 18.79 12.33
N ILE A 71 23.69 19.44 11.18
CA ILE A 71 24.25 18.94 9.92
C ILE A 71 25.77 18.85 9.94
N ASP A 72 26.44 19.82 10.58
CA ASP A 72 27.89 19.87 10.62
C ASP A 72 28.45 18.76 11.52
N ASP A 73 27.75 18.48 12.62
CA ASP A 73 28.08 17.35 13.51
C ASP A 73 27.93 16.01 12.77
N VAL A 74 26.85 15.82 11.95
CA VAL A 74 26.65 14.61 11.15
C VAL A 74 27.73 14.46 10.09
N ARG A 75 28.11 15.55 9.42
CA ARG A 75 29.18 15.56 8.40
C ARG A 75 30.55 15.17 8.98
N ALA A 76 30.79 15.47 10.25
CA ALA A 76 32.03 15.17 10.92
C ALA A 76 32.18 13.69 11.35
N VAL A 77 31.11 12.90 11.30
CA VAL A 77 31.16 11.48 11.73
C VAL A 77 31.92 10.63 10.69
N PRO A 78 32.92 9.85 11.14
CA PRO A 78 33.66 8.95 10.28
C PRO A 78 32.74 7.95 9.56
N GLY A 79 32.91 7.84 8.24
CA GLY A 79 32.06 6.99 7.38
C GLY A 79 30.96 7.75 6.65
N VAL A 80 30.61 8.96 7.06
CA VAL A 80 29.75 9.88 6.31
C VAL A 80 30.58 10.54 5.20
N THR A 81 30.11 10.45 3.96
CA THR A 81 30.79 11.06 2.80
C THR A 81 30.16 12.35 2.36
N LYS A 82 28.83 12.42 2.43
CA LYS A 82 28.00 13.59 2.08
C LYS A 82 26.79 13.65 3.00
N ALA A 83 26.30 14.85 3.28
CA ALA A 83 25.05 15.01 4.00
C ALA A 83 24.31 16.27 3.55
N THR A 84 23.01 16.17 3.51
CA THR A 84 22.04 17.23 3.18
C THR A 84 20.89 17.23 4.16
N TRP A 85 20.05 18.27 4.13
CA TRP A 85 18.87 18.36 4.96
C TRP A 85 17.63 18.77 4.19
N ALA A 86 16.49 18.50 4.76
CA ALA A 86 15.22 19.00 4.26
C ALA A 86 14.18 19.18 5.37
N ASN A 87 13.18 20.01 5.06
CA ASN A 87 11.93 20.13 5.80
C ASN A 87 10.78 19.66 4.91
N TRP A 88 9.80 19.06 5.52
CA TRP A 88 8.51 18.82 4.87
C TRP A 88 7.76 20.15 4.71
N PHE A 89 7.35 20.43 3.48
CA PHE A 89 6.63 21.67 3.18
C PHE A 89 5.11 21.51 3.23
N GLY A 90 4.59 20.27 3.07
CA GLY A 90 3.15 20.02 3.07
C GLY A 90 2.44 20.67 1.87
N ALA A 91 3.03 20.50 0.68
CA ALA A 91 2.55 21.16 -0.54
C ALA A 91 1.17 20.66 -0.99
N LYS A 92 0.32 21.59 -1.44
CA LYS A 92 -0.99 21.32 -2.06
C LYS A 92 -1.19 22.14 -3.31
N ASP A 93 -1.88 21.56 -4.28
CA ASP A 93 -2.35 22.29 -5.46
C ASP A 93 -3.63 23.06 -5.13
N PRO A 94 -3.64 24.40 -5.17
CA PRO A 94 -4.84 25.19 -4.90
C PRO A 94 -5.97 24.97 -5.93
N LYS A 95 -5.66 24.35 -7.07
CA LYS A 95 -6.62 23.99 -8.12
C LYS A 95 -7.05 22.53 -8.08
N GLU A 96 -6.57 21.77 -7.10
CA GLU A 96 -6.90 20.34 -6.89
C GLU A 96 -6.68 19.44 -8.12
N ARG A 97 -5.78 19.83 -9.06
CA ARG A 97 -5.43 19.02 -10.25
C ARG A 97 -4.67 17.76 -9.85
N VAL A 98 -3.86 17.86 -8.80
CA VAL A 98 -3.04 16.77 -8.26
C VAL A 98 -3.45 16.53 -6.81
N PRO A 99 -4.02 15.37 -6.48
CA PRO A 99 -4.58 15.10 -5.15
C PRO A 99 -3.50 15.04 -4.05
N PHE A 100 -2.29 14.61 -4.38
CA PHE A 100 -1.17 14.52 -3.44
C PHE A 100 0.16 14.54 -4.17
N PHE A 101 1.10 15.34 -3.67
CA PHE A 101 2.51 15.31 -4.05
C PHE A 101 3.39 15.75 -2.88
N ALA A 102 4.62 15.27 -2.84
CA ALA A 102 5.54 15.64 -1.79
C ALA A 102 6.20 17.00 -2.10
N GLY A 103 6.23 17.90 -1.10
CA GLY A 103 6.97 19.14 -1.16
C GLY A 103 8.07 19.18 -0.12
N PHE A 104 9.31 19.38 -0.57
CA PHE A 104 10.49 19.44 0.30
C PHE A 104 11.18 20.79 0.17
N ALA A 105 11.45 21.43 1.30
CA ALA A 105 12.40 22.55 1.37
C ALA A 105 13.79 21.97 1.70
N ALA A 106 14.69 21.98 0.71
CA ALA A 106 15.96 21.26 0.77
C ALA A 106 17.17 22.19 0.60
N ASP A 107 18.33 21.75 1.06
CA ASP A 107 19.58 22.45 0.84
C ASP A 107 19.97 22.46 -0.63
N HIS A 108 20.04 23.63 -1.21
CA HIS A 108 20.31 23.82 -2.63
C HIS A 108 21.75 23.49 -3.05
N GLU A 109 22.67 23.41 -2.10
CA GLU A 109 24.07 23.06 -2.41
C GLU A 109 24.28 21.54 -2.44
N SER A 110 23.70 20.79 -1.49
CA SER A 110 24.05 19.39 -1.27
C SER A 110 22.96 18.39 -1.64
N TRP A 111 21.71 18.83 -1.90
CA TRP A 111 20.60 17.90 -2.12
C TRP A 111 20.86 16.91 -3.26
N PHE A 112 21.15 17.40 -4.47
CA PHE A 112 21.39 16.54 -5.62
C PHE A 112 22.73 15.81 -5.60
N GLU A 113 23.63 16.14 -4.66
CA GLU A 113 24.81 15.34 -4.40
C GLU A 113 24.54 14.08 -3.60
N VAL A 114 23.55 14.13 -2.70
CA VAL A 114 23.09 12.98 -1.90
C VAL A 114 22.04 12.19 -2.67
N PHE A 115 21.16 12.85 -3.42
CA PHE A 115 20.14 12.26 -4.29
C PHE A 115 20.57 12.30 -5.76
N ASP A 116 21.71 11.66 -6.08
CA ASP A 116 22.27 11.59 -7.43
C ASP A 116 21.45 10.72 -8.41
N ASP A 117 20.49 9.96 -7.88
CA ASP A 117 19.49 9.21 -8.64
C ASP A 117 18.34 10.09 -9.19
N MET A 118 18.25 11.35 -8.79
CA MET A 118 17.44 12.40 -9.39
C MET A 118 18.28 13.20 -10.40
N LYS A 119 18.18 12.90 -11.69
CA LYS A 119 18.99 13.54 -12.71
C LYS A 119 18.45 14.91 -13.10
N VAL A 120 19.27 15.92 -12.92
CA VAL A 120 19.04 17.32 -13.31
C VAL A 120 20.21 17.77 -14.20
N THR A 121 19.98 18.67 -15.14
CA THR A 121 21.07 19.23 -15.94
C THR A 121 21.89 20.22 -15.12
N GLU A 122 23.18 20.38 -15.43
CA GLU A 122 24.06 21.36 -14.75
C GLU A 122 23.51 22.78 -14.81
N LYS A 123 22.89 23.15 -15.94
CA LYS A 123 22.25 24.46 -16.11
C LYS A 123 21.06 24.65 -15.15
N GLU A 124 20.15 23.68 -15.10
CA GLU A 124 18.99 23.74 -14.20
C GLU A 124 19.41 23.78 -12.72
N LEU A 125 20.48 23.06 -12.38
CA LEU A 125 21.04 23.10 -11.02
C LEU A 125 21.66 24.47 -10.71
N ALA A 126 22.38 25.08 -11.65
CA ALA A 126 22.91 26.43 -11.47
C ALA A 126 21.78 27.49 -11.38
N ASP A 127 20.74 27.36 -12.19
CA ASP A 127 19.56 28.22 -12.15
C ASP A 127 18.83 28.09 -10.80
N TRP A 128 18.72 26.85 -10.26
CA TRP A 128 18.12 26.61 -8.96
C TRP A 128 18.95 27.25 -7.82
N LYS A 129 20.26 27.11 -7.84
CA LYS A 129 21.15 27.73 -6.85
C LYS A 129 21.09 29.25 -6.87
N SER A 130 20.83 29.86 -8.02
CA SER A 130 20.81 31.33 -8.18
C SER A 130 19.42 31.95 -8.01
N THR A 131 18.32 31.16 -8.08
CA THR A 131 16.94 31.67 -8.01
C THR A 131 16.32 31.32 -6.65
N PRO A 132 16.10 32.30 -5.73
CA PRO A 132 15.60 32.02 -4.39
C PRO A 132 14.26 31.27 -4.35
N ASN A 133 13.27 31.70 -5.14
CA ASN A 133 11.96 31.04 -5.28
C ASN A 133 11.94 29.98 -6.39
N GLY A 134 13.11 29.52 -6.85
CA GLY A 134 13.24 28.47 -7.84
C GLY A 134 12.86 27.11 -7.26
N VAL A 135 12.15 26.31 -8.04
CA VAL A 135 11.85 24.92 -7.72
C VAL A 135 12.29 23.98 -8.81
N ILE A 136 12.75 22.80 -8.41
CA ILE A 136 12.94 21.65 -9.29
C ILE A 136 11.83 20.66 -8.98
N ILE A 137 11.13 20.19 -10.02
CA ILE A 137 9.99 19.29 -9.86
C ILE A 137 10.22 17.99 -10.65
N GLY A 138 9.57 16.90 -10.22
CA GLY A 138 9.63 15.64 -10.94
C GLY A 138 8.90 15.71 -12.28
N ASP A 139 9.36 14.95 -13.25
CA ASP A 139 8.82 14.94 -14.62
C ASP A 139 7.32 14.56 -14.68
N ARG A 140 6.84 13.70 -13.78
CA ARG A 140 5.42 13.37 -13.69
C ARG A 140 4.62 14.52 -13.08
N LEU A 141 5.16 15.17 -12.05
CA LEU A 141 4.51 16.33 -11.45
C LEU A 141 4.41 17.49 -12.45
N ALA A 142 5.48 17.72 -13.23
CA ALA A 142 5.49 18.71 -14.32
C ALA A 142 4.39 18.42 -15.34
N ALA A 143 4.24 17.16 -15.75
CA ALA A 143 3.18 16.73 -16.67
C ALA A 143 1.77 16.92 -16.08
N SER A 144 1.58 16.60 -14.79
CA SER A 144 0.28 16.74 -14.11
C SER A 144 -0.14 18.19 -13.93
N PHE A 145 0.80 19.09 -13.75
CA PHE A 145 0.55 20.53 -13.67
C PHE A 145 0.49 21.22 -15.04
N ASP A 146 0.91 20.51 -16.12
CA ASP A 146 1.11 21.08 -17.48
C ASP A 146 2.04 22.29 -17.46
N VAL A 147 3.20 22.15 -16.77
CA VAL A 147 4.20 23.24 -16.65
C VAL A 147 5.56 22.80 -17.21
N LYS A 148 6.30 23.79 -17.68
CA LYS A 148 7.65 23.64 -18.24
C LYS A 148 8.64 24.49 -17.46
N VAL A 149 9.95 24.25 -17.71
CA VAL A 149 11.01 25.11 -17.17
C VAL A 149 10.80 26.54 -17.65
N GLY A 150 10.75 27.48 -16.68
CA GLY A 150 10.48 28.90 -16.87
C GLY A 150 9.10 29.34 -16.41
N ASP A 151 8.13 28.44 -16.26
CA ASP A 151 6.76 28.74 -15.86
C ASP A 151 6.66 29.09 -14.37
N ARG A 152 5.60 29.79 -14.01
CA ARG A 152 5.26 30.09 -12.61
C ARG A 152 4.27 29.04 -12.09
N LEU A 153 4.47 28.64 -10.85
CA LEU A 153 3.64 27.67 -10.15
C LEU A 153 3.24 28.22 -8.79
N THR A 154 1.92 28.34 -8.53
CA THR A 154 1.40 28.70 -7.23
C THR A 154 0.98 27.44 -6.48
N ILE A 155 1.49 27.29 -5.26
CA ILE A 155 1.25 26.15 -4.37
C ILE A 155 0.81 26.68 -3.01
N THR A 156 -0.08 25.98 -2.33
CA THR A 156 -0.42 26.20 -0.93
C THR A 156 0.23 25.17 -0.03
N SER A 157 0.30 25.43 1.27
CA SER A 157 0.85 24.51 2.25
C SER A 157 -0.10 24.36 3.46
N ASP A 158 -0.20 23.13 3.99
CA ASP A 158 -0.92 22.88 5.23
C ASP A 158 -0.14 23.32 6.48
N ILE A 159 1.18 23.48 6.34
CA ILE A 159 2.08 23.80 7.46
C ILE A 159 2.41 25.28 7.47
N TYR A 160 2.65 25.88 6.30
CA TYR A 160 3.04 27.27 6.13
C TYR A 160 1.93 28.02 5.37
N PRO A 161 1.01 28.70 6.06
CA PRO A 161 -0.21 29.24 5.46
C PRO A 161 0.03 30.25 4.34
N GLY A 162 -0.88 30.26 3.37
CA GLY A 162 -0.90 31.19 2.24
C GLY A 162 -0.37 30.62 0.94
N ASP A 163 -0.42 31.46 -0.09
CA ASP A 163 0.03 31.11 -1.43
C ASP A 163 1.54 31.31 -1.55
N TRP A 164 2.19 30.33 -2.16
CA TRP A 164 3.62 30.35 -2.44
C TRP A 164 3.84 30.36 -3.94
N GLU A 165 4.46 31.42 -4.43
CA GLU A 165 4.77 31.58 -5.86
C GLU A 165 6.19 31.09 -6.16
N PHE A 166 6.28 30.08 -6.98
CA PHE A 166 7.53 29.47 -7.42
C PHE A 166 7.77 29.68 -8.91
N LYS A 167 9.03 29.69 -9.29
CA LYS A 167 9.46 29.56 -10.67
C LYS A 167 10.03 28.17 -10.90
N VAL A 168 9.49 27.42 -11.85
CA VAL A 168 10.05 26.14 -12.26
C VAL A 168 11.37 26.37 -12.99
N VAL A 169 12.48 26.03 -12.38
CA VAL A 169 13.83 26.25 -12.94
C VAL A 169 14.46 24.97 -13.44
N GLY A 170 13.90 23.80 -13.10
CA GLY A 170 14.35 22.52 -13.58
C GLY A 170 13.32 21.42 -13.41
N ILE A 171 13.51 20.35 -14.18
CA ILE A 171 12.73 19.12 -14.10
C ILE A 171 13.69 17.96 -13.92
N TYR A 172 13.57 17.22 -12.78
CA TYR A 172 14.40 16.05 -12.60
C TYR A 172 13.77 14.79 -13.19
N TYR A 173 14.64 13.91 -13.69
CA TYR A 173 14.28 12.61 -14.24
C TYR A 173 14.88 11.48 -13.39
N PRO A 174 14.12 10.40 -13.14
CA PRO A 174 14.61 9.31 -12.32
C PRO A 174 15.69 8.51 -13.06
N GLN A 175 16.78 8.18 -12.39
CA GLN A 175 17.77 7.20 -12.88
C GLN A 175 17.40 5.76 -12.51
N ARG A 176 16.49 5.59 -11.56
CA ARG A 176 16.00 4.30 -11.06
C ARG A 176 14.48 4.31 -10.99
N LYS A 177 13.87 3.12 -11.06
CA LYS A 177 12.41 2.98 -11.06
C LYS A 177 11.75 3.44 -9.75
N ASN A 178 12.47 3.39 -8.65
CA ASN A 178 12.02 3.70 -7.30
C ASN A 178 12.19 5.17 -6.89
N VAL A 179 12.71 6.02 -7.75
CA VAL A 179 12.78 7.46 -7.48
C VAL A 179 11.39 8.06 -7.64
N ASP A 180 10.93 8.77 -6.61
CA ASP A 180 9.68 9.52 -6.69
C ASP A 180 9.77 10.58 -7.80
N ARG A 181 8.75 10.61 -8.66
CA ARG A 181 8.65 11.50 -9.84
C ARG A 181 7.63 12.60 -9.66
N THR A 182 7.02 12.68 -8.46
CA THR A 182 5.93 13.60 -8.14
C THR A 182 6.27 14.56 -7.02
N SER A 183 7.56 14.72 -6.69
CA SER A 183 8.02 15.67 -5.67
C SER A 183 8.31 17.04 -6.25
N LEU A 184 8.08 18.06 -5.41
CA LEU A 184 8.52 19.43 -5.59
C LEU A 184 9.65 19.72 -4.61
N ILE A 185 10.78 20.21 -5.11
CA ILE A 185 11.95 20.53 -4.30
C ILE A 185 12.22 22.02 -4.41
N MET A 186 11.97 22.73 -3.32
CA MET A 186 12.25 24.16 -3.17
C MET A 186 13.50 24.38 -2.33
N ARG A 187 14.06 25.58 -2.36
CA ARG A 187 15.21 25.94 -1.55
C ARG A 187 14.81 26.12 -0.08
N TRP A 188 15.58 25.52 0.83
CA TRP A 188 15.37 25.62 2.27
C TRP A 188 15.52 27.07 2.78
N ASP A 189 16.49 27.82 2.27
CA ASP A 189 16.74 29.21 2.66
C ASP A 189 15.59 30.15 2.26
N PHE A 190 14.89 29.86 1.15
CA PHE A 190 13.69 30.59 0.78
C PHE A 190 12.56 30.39 1.81
N LEU A 191 12.34 29.15 2.26
CA LEU A 191 11.41 28.84 3.34
C LEU A 191 11.86 29.48 4.66
N ASN A 192 13.10 29.30 5.05
CA ASN A 192 13.64 29.73 6.34
C ASN A 192 13.60 31.25 6.54
N ASN A 193 13.73 32.01 5.46
CA ASN A 193 13.74 33.47 5.51
C ASN A 193 12.35 34.11 5.35
N ASP A 194 11.31 33.31 5.11
CA ASP A 194 9.93 33.81 4.99
C ASP A 194 9.31 34.03 6.37
N PRO A 195 8.64 35.17 6.61
CA PRO A 195 7.98 35.46 7.90
C PRO A 195 6.96 34.40 8.36
N ARG A 196 6.36 33.66 7.42
CA ARG A 196 5.42 32.57 7.71
C ARG A 196 6.09 31.35 8.37
N SER A 197 7.41 31.28 8.34
CA SER A 197 8.23 30.19 8.89
C SER A 197 8.91 30.53 10.22
N GLU A 198 8.54 31.63 10.87
CA GLU A 198 9.22 32.13 12.09
C GLU A 198 9.32 31.05 13.20
N LEU A 199 8.27 30.21 13.35
CA LEU A 199 8.26 29.14 14.36
C LEU A 199 9.24 27.97 14.04
N SER A 200 9.65 27.86 12.79
CA SER A 200 10.56 26.81 12.31
C SER A 200 11.91 27.37 11.82
N LYS A 201 12.24 28.60 12.24
CA LYS A 201 13.47 29.27 11.83
C LYS A 201 14.70 28.52 12.33
N ASP A 202 15.68 28.38 11.45
CA ASP A 202 16.94 27.68 11.68
C ASP A 202 16.78 26.22 12.17
N THR A 203 15.65 25.59 11.78
CA THR A 203 15.37 24.19 12.06
C THR A 203 15.25 23.37 10.78
N ILE A 204 15.51 22.06 10.89
CA ILE A 204 15.45 21.11 9.81
C ILE A 204 14.61 19.89 10.23
N GLY A 205 13.89 19.30 9.30
CA GLY A 205 13.06 18.11 9.58
C GLY A 205 13.93 16.86 9.79
N TRP A 206 14.90 16.66 8.91
CA TRP A 206 15.84 15.53 8.96
C TRP A 206 17.08 15.81 8.15
N VAL A 207 18.12 15.01 8.43
CA VAL A 207 19.36 14.97 7.67
C VAL A 207 19.40 13.66 6.87
N MET A 208 19.71 13.76 5.57
CA MET A 208 20.04 12.60 4.74
C MET A 208 21.54 12.57 4.53
N SER A 209 22.17 11.43 4.79
CA SER A 209 23.62 11.27 4.64
C SER A 209 23.96 10.07 3.77
N ARG A 210 25.03 10.18 3.00
CA ARG A 210 25.65 9.07 2.30
C ARG A 210 26.81 8.51 3.09
N ILE A 211 26.93 7.19 3.08
CA ILE A 211 28.04 6.48 3.72
C ILE A 211 28.88 5.74 2.67
N GLN A 212 30.13 5.53 2.99
CA GLN A 212 31.08 4.90 2.08
C GLN A 212 30.74 3.44 1.77
N ASN A 213 30.18 2.71 2.74
CA ASN A 213 29.83 1.30 2.62
C ASN A 213 28.48 1.00 3.30
N GLY A 214 27.47 0.61 2.52
CA GLY A 214 26.13 0.25 3.02
C GLY A 214 26.15 -0.87 4.08
N GLY A 215 27.11 -1.78 4.05
CA GLY A 215 27.30 -2.81 5.06
C GLY A 215 27.64 -2.28 6.48
N GLN A 216 28.07 -1.02 6.58
CA GLN A 216 28.39 -0.34 7.84
C GLN A 216 27.25 0.57 8.32
N SER A 217 26.06 0.52 7.70
CA SER A 217 24.95 1.42 8.00
C SER A 217 24.60 1.43 9.49
N ALA A 218 24.52 0.27 10.13
CA ALA A 218 24.21 0.16 11.56
C ALA A 218 25.30 0.81 12.46
N GLN A 219 26.58 0.60 12.12
CA GLN A 219 27.71 1.16 12.87
C GLN A 219 27.76 2.69 12.74
N VAL A 220 27.60 3.22 11.52
CA VAL A 220 27.61 4.66 11.27
C VAL A 220 26.38 5.32 11.89
N SER A 221 25.20 4.68 11.83
CA SER A 221 23.98 5.17 12.50
C SER A 221 24.18 5.33 14.00
N GLN A 222 24.76 4.32 14.67
CA GLN A 222 25.07 4.40 16.11
C GLN A 222 26.12 5.47 16.41
N ALA A 223 27.12 5.65 15.54
CA ALA A 223 28.13 6.69 15.71
C ALA A 223 27.53 8.09 15.59
N ILE A 224 26.58 8.31 14.66
CA ILE A 224 25.85 9.57 14.54
C ILE A 224 25.02 9.81 15.81
N ASP A 225 24.20 8.86 16.23
CA ASP A 225 23.29 9.04 17.38
C ASP A 225 24.06 9.32 18.66
N LYS A 226 25.23 8.69 18.86
CA LYS A 226 26.10 8.93 20.01
C LYS A 226 26.56 10.39 20.13
N VAL A 227 26.71 11.11 19.02
CA VAL A 227 27.09 12.54 19.03
C VAL A 227 25.99 13.40 19.67
N PHE A 228 24.73 12.91 19.61
CA PHE A 228 23.56 13.63 20.07
C PHE A 228 22.94 13.09 21.36
N ASP A 229 23.50 12.04 21.96
CA ASP A 229 22.97 11.41 23.19
C ASP A 229 22.90 12.38 24.39
N GLU A 230 23.85 13.34 24.47
CA GLU A 230 23.92 14.33 25.55
C GLU A 230 23.39 15.71 25.15
N LYS A 231 22.80 15.84 23.92
CA LYS A 231 22.21 17.08 23.43
C LYS A 231 20.73 17.15 23.77
N ASP A 232 20.18 18.38 23.81
CA ASP A 232 18.76 18.62 24.12
C ASP A 232 17.83 17.90 23.14
N ASP A 233 18.16 17.95 21.83
CA ASP A 233 17.42 17.27 20.77
C ASP A 233 18.16 16.00 20.38
N GLN A 234 17.80 14.89 21.00
CA GLN A 234 18.35 13.58 20.66
C GLN A 234 17.88 13.10 19.29
N THR A 235 18.73 12.39 18.58
CA THR A 235 18.46 11.85 17.26
C THR A 235 18.21 10.35 17.26
N VAL A 236 17.62 9.89 16.18
CA VAL A 236 17.62 8.49 15.77
C VAL A 236 18.00 8.44 14.29
N THR A 237 19.07 7.70 14.04
CA THR A 237 19.61 7.50 12.69
C THR A 237 19.31 6.08 12.22
N MET A 238 18.82 5.96 11.01
CA MET A 238 18.41 4.70 10.43
C MET A 238 18.67 4.67 8.92
N SER A 239 18.64 3.49 8.31
CA SER A 239 18.71 3.40 6.86
C SER A 239 17.53 4.13 6.20
N GLU A 240 17.69 4.60 4.97
CA GLU A 240 16.62 5.23 4.18
C GLU A 240 15.38 4.32 4.11
N ARG A 241 15.58 3.00 3.99
CA ARG A 241 14.51 2.00 4.07
C ARG A 241 13.72 2.09 5.38
N ALA A 242 14.42 2.10 6.53
CA ALA A 242 13.77 2.18 7.83
C ALA A 242 13.09 3.54 8.03
N PHE A 243 13.67 4.60 7.49
CA PHE A 243 13.09 5.94 7.50
C PHE A 243 11.77 5.99 6.71
N ASN A 244 11.76 5.47 5.48
CA ASN A 244 10.55 5.37 4.67
C ASN A 244 9.48 4.53 5.39
N LEU A 245 9.85 3.41 6.01
CA LEU A 245 8.94 2.60 6.83
C LEU A 245 8.46 3.36 8.08
N SER A 246 9.24 4.28 8.65
CA SER A 246 8.81 5.07 9.81
C SER A 246 7.72 6.09 9.48
N PHE A 247 7.70 6.64 8.27
CA PHE A 247 6.55 7.38 7.75
C PHE A 247 5.29 6.53 7.70
N MET A 248 5.45 5.24 7.37
CA MET A 248 4.36 4.28 7.38
C MET A 248 3.84 4.00 8.79
N GLY A 249 4.68 4.18 9.82
CA GLY A 249 4.27 4.06 11.23
C GLY A 249 3.13 5.00 11.60
N ALA A 250 3.05 6.18 10.98
CA ALA A 250 1.91 7.09 11.13
C ALA A 250 0.59 6.48 10.62
N PHE A 251 0.67 5.57 9.64
CA PHE A 251 -0.47 4.84 9.08
C PHE A 251 -0.66 3.44 9.70
N ALA A 252 0.17 3.04 10.66
CA ALA A 252 0.13 1.70 11.25
C ALA A 252 -1.23 1.34 11.85
N ALA A 253 -1.92 2.31 12.46
CA ALA A 253 -3.28 2.13 12.99
C ALA A 253 -4.29 1.84 11.85
N ILE A 254 -4.16 2.50 10.72
CA ILE A 254 -5.01 2.29 9.53
C ILE A 254 -4.71 0.92 8.92
N LEU A 255 -3.43 0.54 8.81
CA LEU A 255 -3.04 -0.77 8.27
C LEU A 255 -3.51 -1.91 9.17
N SER A 256 -3.43 -1.76 10.50
CA SER A 256 -3.98 -2.77 11.44
C SER A 256 -5.50 -2.84 11.39
N ALA A 257 -6.20 -1.71 11.17
CA ALA A 257 -7.64 -1.73 10.90
C ALA A 257 -7.97 -2.51 9.62
N PHE A 258 -7.16 -2.40 8.57
CA PHE A 258 -7.32 -3.19 7.34
C PHE A 258 -7.16 -4.69 7.57
N ASP A 259 -6.27 -5.12 8.49
CA ASP A 259 -6.16 -6.53 8.88
C ASP A 259 -7.44 -7.04 9.54
N ILE A 260 -8.01 -6.26 10.46
CA ILE A 260 -9.29 -6.59 11.11
C ILE A 260 -10.41 -6.67 10.07
N VAL A 261 -10.52 -5.69 9.19
CA VAL A 261 -11.52 -5.67 8.10
C VAL A 261 -11.37 -6.90 7.20
N SER A 262 -10.14 -7.29 6.85
CA SER A 262 -9.88 -8.50 6.05
C SER A 262 -10.43 -9.76 6.72
N ILE A 263 -10.20 -9.91 8.03
CA ILE A 263 -10.71 -11.06 8.80
C ILE A 263 -12.24 -11.04 8.83
N VAL A 264 -12.85 -9.89 9.11
CA VAL A 264 -14.31 -9.74 9.17
C VAL A 264 -14.97 -10.09 7.83
N ILE A 265 -14.42 -9.61 6.72
CA ILE A 265 -14.95 -9.90 5.37
C ILE A 265 -14.86 -11.40 5.07
N LEU A 266 -13.76 -12.07 5.43
CA LEU A 266 -13.62 -13.52 5.26
C LEU A 266 -14.61 -14.29 6.11
N LEU A 267 -14.88 -13.87 7.35
CA LEU A 267 -15.90 -14.47 8.22
C LEU A 267 -17.31 -14.28 7.65
N ILE A 268 -17.64 -13.09 7.14
CA ILE A 268 -18.93 -12.82 6.49
C ILE A 268 -19.10 -13.73 5.26
N MET A 269 -18.07 -13.87 4.43
CA MET A 269 -18.11 -14.79 3.29
C MET A 269 -18.38 -16.23 3.75
N MET A 270 -17.70 -16.71 4.77
CA MET A 270 -17.90 -18.05 5.34
C MET A 270 -19.33 -18.24 5.83
N LEU A 271 -19.90 -17.27 6.53
CA LEU A 271 -21.29 -17.33 7.04
C LEU A 271 -22.31 -17.36 5.89
N ILE A 272 -22.11 -16.54 4.84
CA ILE A 272 -22.99 -16.52 3.66
C ILE A 272 -22.92 -17.85 2.93
N LEU A 273 -21.74 -18.42 2.74
CA LEU A 273 -21.55 -19.75 2.14
C LEU A 273 -22.23 -20.82 2.99
N ALA A 274 -22.04 -20.82 4.32
CA ALA A 274 -22.65 -21.76 5.23
C ALA A 274 -24.18 -21.70 5.16
N ASN A 275 -24.76 -20.51 5.19
CA ASN A 275 -26.22 -20.31 5.06
C ASN A 275 -26.76 -20.78 3.71
N THR A 276 -26.06 -20.45 2.62
CA THR A 276 -26.44 -20.85 1.25
C THR A 276 -26.43 -22.38 1.12
N ILE A 277 -25.37 -23.04 1.64
CA ILE A 277 -25.24 -24.49 1.59
C ILE A 277 -26.29 -25.17 2.50
N ALA A 278 -26.52 -24.63 3.71
CA ALA A 278 -27.54 -25.16 4.63
C ALA A 278 -28.95 -25.09 4.00
N MET A 279 -29.27 -24.00 3.33
CA MET A 279 -30.53 -23.86 2.60
C MET A 279 -30.62 -24.85 1.44
N SER A 280 -29.55 -25.01 0.63
CA SER A 280 -29.47 -26.02 -0.43
C SER A 280 -29.71 -27.44 0.10
N VAL A 281 -29.12 -27.76 1.23
CA VAL A 281 -29.27 -29.07 1.91
C VAL A 281 -30.73 -29.30 2.34
N ARG A 282 -31.35 -28.29 2.98
CA ARG A 282 -32.76 -28.40 3.44
C ARG A 282 -33.74 -28.66 2.27
N GLU A 283 -33.54 -27.96 1.16
CA GLU A 283 -34.39 -28.12 -0.03
C GLU A 283 -34.27 -29.49 -0.69
N ARG A 284 -33.12 -30.16 -0.49
CA ARG A 284 -32.79 -31.46 -1.09
C ARG A 284 -32.83 -32.62 -0.10
N THR A 285 -33.37 -32.39 1.09
CA THR A 285 -33.43 -33.42 2.14
C THR A 285 -34.08 -34.72 1.62
N HIS A 286 -35.20 -34.61 0.85
CA HIS A 286 -35.87 -35.73 0.24
C HIS A 286 -34.98 -36.45 -0.78
N GLU A 287 -34.32 -35.74 -1.69
CA GLU A 287 -33.38 -36.32 -2.67
C GLU A 287 -32.26 -37.14 -1.98
N TYR A 288 -31.70 -36.60 -0.88
CA TYR A 288 -30.71 -37.33 -0.08
C TYR A 288 -31.29 -38.53 0.65
N GLY A 289 -32.54 -38.46 1.10
CA GLY A 289 -33.27 -39.59 1.68
C GLY A 289 -33.45 -40.74 0.68
N VAL A 290 -33.86 -40.44 -0.55
CA VAL A 290 -33.97 -41.43 -1.65
C VAL A 290 -32.60 -42.06 -1.96
N LEU A 291 -31.54 -41.25 -2.11
CA LEU A 291 -30.20 -41.79 -2.35
C LEU A 291 -29.76 -42.75 -1.24
N ARG A 292 -30.05 -42.41 0.01
CA ARG A 292 -29.75 -43.27 1.18
C ARG A 292 -30.60 -44.54 1.15
N ALA A 293 -31.87 -44.49 0.76
CA ALA A 293 -32.76 -45.65 0.65
C ALA A 293 -32.29 -46.64 -0.42
N ILE A 294 -31.68 -46.18 -1.52
CA ILE A 294 -31.09 -46.96 -2.61
C ILE A 294 -29.73 -47.56 -2.25
N GLY A 295 -29.17 -47.20 -1.05
CA GLY A 295 -27.93 -47.78 -0.55
C GLY A 295 -26.67 -46.93 -0.67
N PHE A 296 -26.77 -45.64 -1.04
CA PHE A 296 -25.60 -44.74 -1.01
C PHE A 296 -25.16 -44.46 0.42
N SER A 297 -23.83 -44.57 0.67
CA SER A 297 -23.27 -44.32 1.99
C SER A 297 -23.37 -42.86 2.40
N PRO A 298 -23.38 -42.54 3.74
CA PRO A 298 -23.35 -41.16 4.23
C PRO A 298 -22.22 -40.31 3.67
N ASN A 299 -21.08 -40.94 3.35
CA ASN A 299 -19.90 -40.26 2.83
C ASN A 299 -20.11 -39.76 1.38
N TYR A 300 -20.94 -40.44 0.59
CA TYR A 300 -21.32 -39.89 -0.73
C TYR A 300 -22.12 -38.62 -0.62
N VAL A 301 -23.10 -38.55 0.31
CA VAL A 301 -23.89 -37.34 0.54
C VAL A 301 -22.98 -36.19 1.00
N ARG A 302 -22.03 -36.47 1.91
CA ARG A 302 -21.02 -35.46 2.32
C ARG A 302 -20.19 -35.00 1.13
N GLY A 303 -19.70 -35.92 0.30
CA GLY A 303 -18.91 -35.62 -0.89
C GLY A 303 -19.65 -34.70 -1.90
N PHE A 304 -20.97 -34.91 -2.08
CA PHE A 304 -21.78 -34.03 -2.94
C PHE A 304 -21.85 -32.62 -2.39
N ILE A 305 -22.11 -32.44 -1.10
CA ILE A 305 -22.25 -31.13 -0.44
C ILE A 305 -20.90 -30.39 -0.43
N LEU A 306 -19.82 -31.09 -0.06
CA LEU A 306 -18.47 -30.54 -0.11
C LEU A 306 -18.04 -30.17 -1.54
N GLY A 307 -18.40 -30.99 -2.53
CA GLY A 307 -18.15 -30.71 -3.95
C GLY A 307 -18.90 -29.48 -4.45
N GLU A 308 -20.16 -29.27 -4.02
CA GLU A 308 -20.93 -28.07 -4.34
C GLU A 308 -20.27 -26.81 -3.72
N ALA A 309 -19.85 -26.90 -2.45
CA ALA A 309 -19.12 -25.81 -1.76
C ALA A 309 -17.80 -25.48 -2.43
N LEU A 310 -17.02 -26.51 -2.80
CA LEU A 310 -15.76 -26.36 -3.50
C LEU A 310 -15.94 -25.65 -4.85
N LEU A 311 -16.96 -26.05 -5.63
CA LEU A 311 -17.23 -25.43 -6.91
C LEU A 311 -17.67 -23.94 -6.76
N LEU A 312 -18.51 -23.63 -5.79
CA LEU A 312 -18.89 -22.24 -5.49
C LEU A 312 -17.67 -21.39 -5.10
N ALA A 313 -16.83 -21.89 -4.20
CA ALA A 313 -15.64 -21.20 -3.75
C ALA A 313 -14.60 -21.02 -4.87
N LEU A 314 -14.38 -22.08 -5.67
CA LEU A 314 -13.42 -22.04 -6.77
C LEU A 314 -13.88 -21.11 -7.89
N VAL A 315 -15.13 -21.26 -8.37
CA VAL A 315 -15.65 -20.43 -9.46
C VAL A 315 -15.78 -18.97 -9.02
N GLY A 316 -16.34 -18.72 -7.83
CA GLY A 316 -16.43 -17.38 -7.26
C GLY A 316 -15.03 -16.75 -7.02
N GLY A 317 -14.09 -17.53 -6.50
CA GLY A 317 -12.70 -17.12 -6.33
C GLY A 317 -12.00 -16.77 -7.65
N LEU A 318 -12.16 -17.58 -8.69
CA LEU A 318 -11.60 -17.30 -10.02
C LEU A 318 -12.22 -16.06 -10.67
N ILE A 319 -13.54 -15.86 -10.52
CA ILE A 319 -14.20 -14.61 -10.96
C ILE A 319 -13.60 -13.43 -10.20
N GLY A 320 -13.43 -13.54 -8.87
CA GLY A 320 -12.81 -12.52 -8.04
C GLY A 320 -11.38 -12.18 -8.49
N LEU A 321 -10.56 -13.19 -8.79
CA LEU A 321 -9.21 -12.97 -9.33
C LEU A 321 -9.22 -12.32 -10.71
N GLY A 322 -10.20 -12.65 -11.56
CA GLY A 322 -10.42 -11.96 -12.83
C GLY A 322 -10.72 -10.47 -12.62
N LEU A 323 -11.56 -10.15 -11.64
CA LEU A 323 -11.83 -8.75 -11.25
C LEU A 323 -10.59 -8.06 -10.68
N VAL A 324 -9.76 -8.75 -9.87
CA VAL A 324 -8.47 -8.22 -9.39
C VAL A 324 -7.57 -7.84 -10.56
N GLN A 325 -7.44 -8.73 -11.55
CA GLN A 325 -6.61 -8.46 -12.71
C GLN A 325 -7.12 -7.25 -13.50
N LEU A 326 -8.44 -7.16 -13.72
CA LEU A 326 -9.04 -6.08 -14.50
C LEU A 326 -9.02 -4.74 -13.73
N LEU A 327 -9.54 -4.73 -12.50
CA LEU A 327 -9.79 -3.49 -11.77
C LEU A 327 -8.53 -3.00 -11.03
N ILE A 328 -7.75 -3.90 -10.42
CA ILE A 328 -6.56 -3.50 -9.65
C ILE A 328 -5.35 -3.40 -10.58
N ASN A 329 -4.97 -4.47 -11.27
CA ASN A 329 -3.71 -4.51 -12.00
C ASN A 329 -3.73 -3.75 -13.34
N MET A 330 -4.88 -3.67 -14.03
CA MET A 330 -4.98 -3.01 -15.35
C MET A 330 -5.56 -1.59 -15.28
N ALA A 331 -6.39 -1.27 -14.29
CA ALA A 331 -7.02 0.05 -14.19
C ALA A 331 -6.45 0.88 -13.04
N LEU A 332 -6.68 0.47 -11.78
CA LEU A 332 -6.32 1.24 -10.59
C LEU A 332 -4.80 1.34 -10.39
N GLY A 333 -4.07 0.25 -10.63
CA GLY A 333 -2.61 0.21 -10.45
C GLY A 333 -1.89 1.25 -11.30
N PRO A 334 -2.01 1.21 -12.64
CA PRO A 334 -1.39 2.22 -13.50
C PRO A 334 -1.80 3.65 -13.13
N PHE A 335 -3.08 3.86 -12.81
CA PHE A 335 -3.59 5.17 -12.39
C PHE A 335 -2.90 5.68 -11.12
N LEU A 336 -2.76 4.83 -10.08
CA LEU A 336 -2.10 5.20 -8.83
C LEU A 336 -0.57 5.38 -9.01
N GLU A 337 0.07 4.50 -9.77
CA GLU A 337 1.50 4.58 -10.10
C GLU A 337 1.82 5.87 -10.90
N GLU A 338 0.87 6.37 -11.69
CA GLU A 338 1.04 7.60 -12.45
C GLU A 338 0.73 8.86 -11.66
N ASN A 339 -0.33 8.87 -10.87
CA ASN A 339 -0.84 10.09 -10.23
C ASN A 339 -0.45 10.21 -8.76
N MET A 340 0.00 9.13 -8.12
CA MET A 340 0.39 9.08 -6.71
C MET A 340 1.72 8.34 -6.50
N ALA A 341 2.68 8.54 -7.40
CA ALA A 341 3.98 7.84 -7.38
C ALA A 341 4.77 8.07 -6.08
N ALA A 342 4.61 9.22 -5.44
CA ALA A 342 5.18 9.49 -4.12
C ALA A 342 4.72 8.50 -3.05
N MET A 343 3.52 7.93 -3.20
CA MET A 343 2.91 7.03 -2.22
C MET A 343 2.93 5.57 -2.68
N PHE A 344 2.79 5.34 -4.00
CA PHE A 344 2.68 4.02 -4.60
C PHE A 344 3.63 3.87 -5.79
N ILE A 345 4.87 3.46 -5.54
CA ILE A 345 5.87 3.19 -6.59
C ILE A 345 5.45 1.99 -7.45
N ALA A 346 4.80 1.01 -6.84
CA ALA A 346 4.22 -0.16 -7.51
C ALA A 346 2.89 -0.52 -6.85
N PHE A 347 1.79 -0.52 -7.60
CA PHE A 347 0.47 -0.89 -7.11
C PHE A 347 -0.11 -2.03 -7.95
N ARG A 348 0.40 -3.24 -7.67
CA ARG A 348 -0.02 -4.47 -8.37
C ARG A 348 -0.20 -5.60 -7.37
N THR A 349 -1.23 -6.41 -7.57
CA THR A 349 -1.44 -7.59 -6.73
C THR A 349 -0.45 -8.70 -7.12
N PRO A 350 0.50 -9.09 -6.26
CA PRO A 350 1.41 -10.18 -6.53
C PRO A 350 0.67 -11.51 -6.67
N THR A 351 1.23 -12.41 -7.46
CA THR A 351 0.68 -13.77 -7.66
C THR A 351 0.54 -14.54 -6.34
N SER A 352 1.45 -14.32 -5.39
CA SER A 352 1.39 -14.93 -4.05
C SER A 352 0.13 -14.54 -3.28
N ILE A 353 -0.27 -13.27 -3.33
CA ILE A 353 -1.51 -12.78 -2.70
C ILE A 353 -2.74 -13.34 -3.41
N MET A 354 -2.72 -13.43 -4.75
CA MET A 354 -3.80 -14.01 -5.54
C MET A 354 -3.99 -15.50 -5.19
N LEU A 355 -2.91 -16.27 -5.08
CA LEU A 355 -2.96 -17.68 -4.68
C LEU A 355 -3.44 -17.85 -3.24
N LEU A 356 -2.98 -16.99 -2.31
CA LEU A 356 -3.44 -16.98 -0.93
C LEU A 356 -4.94 -16.72 -0.85
N ALA A 357 -5.45 -15.73 -1.57
CA ALA A 357 -6.87 -15.39 -1.60
C ALA A 357 -7.73 -16.54 -2.12
N LEU A 358 -7.30 -17.20 -3.20
CA LEU A 358 -7.98 -18.38 -3.74
C LEU A 358 -7.95 -19.55 -2.76
N GLY A 359 -6.80 -19.82 -2.14
CA GLY A 359 -6.65 -20.83 -1.10
C GLY A 359 -7.56 -20.60 0.11
N LEU A 360 -7.66 -19.35 0.57
CA LEU A 360 -8.57 -18.97 1.65
C LEU A 360 -10.04 -19.15 1.23
N ALA A 361 -10.43 -18.71 0.03
CA ALA A 361 -11.80 -18.88 -0.46
C ALA A 361 -12.21 -20.36 -0.48
N ILE A 362 -11.34 -21.24 -1.00
CA ILE A 362 -11.57 -22.69 -1.03
C ILE A 362 -11.66 -23.28 0.38
N THR A 363 -10.72 -22.93 1.25
CA THR A 363 -10.66 -23.46 2.62
C THR A 363 -11.89 -23.04 3.41
N LEU A 364 -12.26 -21.76 3.38
CA LEU A 364 -13.42 -21.24 4.08
C LEU A 364 -14.72 -21.79 3.49
N GLY A 365 -14.82 -21.98 2.18
CA GLY A 365 -15.94 -22.63 1.53
C GLY A 365 -16.15 -24.07 1.99
N LEU A 366 -15.07 -24.83 2.11
CA LEU A 366 -15.13 -26.20 2.63
C LEU A 366 -15.50 -26.22 4.12
N LEU A 367 -14.91 -25.34 4.93
CA LEU A 367 -15.25 -25.21 6.36
C LEU A 367 -16.74 -24.86 6.55
N ALA A 368 -17.26 -23.92 5.77
CA ALA A 368 -18.65 -23.53 5.78
C ALA A 368 -19.62 -24.71 5.51
N ALA A 369 -19.18 -25.66 4.69
CA ALA A 369 -19.98 -26.84 4.31
C ALA A 369 -19.94 -27.98 5.33
N ILE A 370 -19.00 -28.00 6.29
CA ILE A 370 -18.80 -29.13 7.22
C ILE A 370 -20.07 -29.40 8.03
N VAL A 371 -20.65 -28.36 8.64
CA VAL A 371 -21.84 -28.51 9.52
C VAL A 371 -23.05 -28.98 8.69
N PRO A 372 -23.43 -28.31 7.57
CA PRO A 372 -24.54 -28.78 6.74
C PRO A 372 -24.33 -30.20 6.19
N ALA A 373 -23.11 -30.55 5.77
CA ALA A 373 -22.80 -31.89 5.27
C ALA A 373 -22.92 -32.99 6.34
N ARG A 374 -22.47 -32.70 7.58
CA ARG A 374 -22.63 -33.62 8.71
C ARG A 374 -24.09 -33.84 9.05
N THR A 375 -24.89 -32.76 9.10
CA THR A 375 -26.32 -32.83 9.40
C THR A 375 -27.07 -33.62 8.36
N ALA A 376 -26.84 -33.34 7.06
CA ALA A 376 -27.47 -34.07 5.96
C ALA A 376 -27.14 -35.58 5.97
N SER A 377 -25.88 -35.92 6.25
CA SER A 377 -25.43 -37.33 6.24
C SER A 377 -25.98 -38.17 7.41
N ARG A 378 -26.45 -37.54 8.50
CA ARG A 378 -27.02 -38.18 9.68
C ARG A 378 -28.53 -38.31 9.64
N LEU A 379 -29.22 -37.75 8.63
CA LEU A 379 -30.67 -37.87 8.49
C LEU A 379 -31.07 -39.34 8.37
N LYS A 380 -32.10 -39.75 9.15
CA LYS A 380 -32.72 -41.06 9.06
C LYS A 380 -33.54 -41.09 7.78
N VAL A 381 -33.50 -42.20 7.04
CA VAL A 381 -34.24 -42.37 5.80
C VAL A 381 -35.76 -42.19 6.01
N THR A 382 -36.29 -42.68 7.14
CA THR A 382 -37.68 -42.52 7.54
C THR A 382 -38.10 -41.06 7.70
N ASP A 383 -37.25 -40.21 8.29
CA ASP A 383 -37.53 -38.81 8.55
C ASP A 383 -37.42 -37.95 7.27
N ALA A 384 -36.51 -38.35 6.38
CA ALA A 384 -36.32 -37.69 5.10
C ALA A 384 -37.46 -37.95 4.09
N LEU A 385 -38.07 -39.13 4.14
CA LEU A 385 -39.19 -39.52 3.28
C LEU A 385 -40.58 -39.08 3.81
N ARG A 386 -40.68 -38.84 5.16
CA ARG A 386 -41.94 -38.42 5.81
C ARG A 386 -42.23 -36.92 5.66
N ARG A 387 -41.29 -36.07 5.32
CA ARG A 387 -41.48 -34.67 5.00
C ARG A 387 -42.01 -34.50 3.57
N VAL A 388 -43.28 -34.87 3.39
CA VAL A 388 -44.11 -34.39 2.28
C VAL A 388 -45.11 -33.45 2.98
N ASP A 389 -44.77 -32.15 2.93
CA ASP A 389 -45.68 -30.98 2.93
C ASP A 389 -44.86 -29.70 3.05
#